data_ec9b85d3c1608b7e0df7121472568124
#
_entry.id   ec9b85d3c1608b7e0df7121472568124
#
_cell.length_a   1.000
_cell.length_b   1.000
_cell.length_c   1.000
_cell.angle_alpha   90.00
_cell.angle_beta   90.00
_cell.angle_gamma   90.00
#
_symmetry.space_group_name_H-M   'P 1'
#
loop_
_entity.id
_entity.type
_entity.pdbx_description
1 polymer ?
#
loop_
_entity_poly.entity_id
_entity_poly.type
_entity_poly.pdbx_seq_one_letter_code
_entity_poly.pdbx_strand_id
1 'polypeptide(L)'
;APTLARFLQKNGYATGHFGKWHMGGQRNVADAPPISAYGFDQSLTNFEGMGPKLLPLTLKPGQNPEKPGRIWADATRLGNGVRWMQRSHITEGFVNEAIPFMEKEIAGNQPFYLNLWPDDVHSPFWPPTVKWGDGSKRRLYLSVLEAMDQQLGKLFAFVRKHPKLSGNTLIMVCSDNGPEKGAGVA
;
A
#
# COMPACT_ATOMS: atom_id res chain seq x y z
N ALA A 1 12.36 -17.79 -11.57
CA ALA A 1 13.42 -16.76 -11.64
C ALA A 1 13.49 -16.04 -10.30
N PRO A 2 14.63 -15.61 -9.83
CA PRO A 2 14.76 -14.84 -8.62
C PRO A 2 14.08 -13.46 -8.79
N THR A 3 13.35 -13.01 -7.78
CA THR A 3 12.83 -11.65 -7.74
C THR A 3 13.95 -10.65 -7.41
N LEU A 4 13.74 -9.36 -7.72
CA LEU A 4 14.68 -8.31 -7.33
C LEU A 4 14.86 -8.28 -5.80
N ALA A 5 13.77 -8.39 -5.04
CA ALA A 5 13.81 -8.45 -3.59
C ALA A 5 14.71 -9.59 -3.09
N ARG A 6 14.53 -10.80 -3.64
CA ARG A 6 15.37 -11.96 -3.28
C ARG A 6 16.83 -11.75 -3.64
N PHE A 7 17.11 -11.14 -4.75
CA PHE A 7 18.49 -10.83 -5.15
C PHE A 7 19.12 -9.84 -4.16
N LEU A 8 18.43 -8.75 -3.85
CA LEU A 8 18.93 -7.74 -2.93
C LEU A 8 19.07 -8.29 -1.50
N GLN A 9 18.09 -9.09 -1.02
CA GLN A 9 18.17 -9.76 0.27
C GLN A 9 19.45 -10.62 0.39
N LYS A 10 19.76 -11.41 -0.63
CA LYS A 10 20.99 -12.22 -0.67
C LYS A 10 22.29 -11.40 -0.72
N ASN A 11 22.19 -10.13 -1.10
CA ASN A 11 23.30 -9.19 -1.14
C ASN A 11 23.29 -8.21 0.05
N GLY A 12 22.65 -8.58 1.15
CA GLY A 12 22.74 -7.86 2.40
C GLY A 12 21.78 -6.69 2.55
N TYR A 13 20.75 -6.57 1.70
CA TYR A 13 19.70 -5.59 1.88
C TYR A 13 18.57 -6.14 2.75
N ALA A 14 18.07 -5.34 3.67
CA ALA A 14 16.76 -5.57 4.27
C ALA A 14 15.66 -5.26 3.25
N THR A 15 14.57 -6.03 3.25
CA THR A 15 13.57 -5.92 2.19
C THR A 15 12.15 -5.80 2.76
N GLY A 16 11.41 -4.79 2.32
CA GLY A 16 10.04 -4.51 2.76
C GLY A 16 9.05 -4.42 1.60
N HIS A 17 7.82 -4.93 1.80
CA HIS A 17 6.71 -4.75 0.87
C HIS A 17 5.46 -4.27 1.60
N PHE A 18 4.95 -3.12 1.21
CA PHE A 18 3.77 -2.50 1.81
C PHE A 18 2.79 -2.07 0.71
N GLY A 19 1.59 -2.65 0.70
CA GLY A 19 0.56 -2.34 -0.27
C GLY A 19 -0.05 -3.54 -0.98
N LYS A 20 -0.57 -3.31 -2.16
CA LYS A 20 -1.16 -4.33 -3.03
C LYS A 20 -0.12 -5.40 -3.40
N TRP A 21 -0.55 -6.69 -3.40
CA TRP A 21 0.32 -7.79 -3.85
C TRP A 21 -0.03 -8.26 -5.25
N HIS A 22 -1.23 -8.76 -5.47
CA HIS A 22 -1.80 -9.21 -6.75
C HIS A 22 -0.92 -10.22 -7.54
N MET A 23 -0.17 -11.05 -6.82
CA MET A 23 0.71 -12.07 -7.39
C MET A 23 0.46 -13.46 -6.77
N GLY A 24 -0.81 -13.78 -6.51
CA GLY A 24 -1.24 -15.03 -5.92
C GLY A 24 -1.44 -14.98 -4.40
N GLY A 25 -1.93 -16.05 -3.84
CA GLY A 25 -2.46 -16.08 -2.48
C GLY A 25 -3.74 -15.28 -2.41
N GLN A 26 -4.75 -15.70 -3.19
CA GLN A 26 -6.05 -15.05 -3.22
C GLN A 26 -6.58 -14.81 -1.81
N ARG A 27 -7.45 -13.85 -1.67
CA ARG A 27 -7.91 -13.29 -0.38
C ARG A 27 -8.28 -14.31 0.70
N ASN A 28 -8.67 -15.51 0.32
CA ASN A 28 -9.12 -16.57 1.23
C ASN A 28 -8.60 -17.97 0.84
N VAL A 29 -7.63 -18.06 -0.07
CA VAL A 29 -7.08 -19.32 -0.58
C VAL A 29 -5.56 -19.32 -0.38
N ALA A 30 -5.06 -20.35 0.30
CA ALA A 30 -3.63 -20.55 0.51
C ALA A 30 -2.98 -21.23 -0.71
N ASP A 31 -3.09 -20.63 -1.88
CA ASP A 31 -2.65 -21.17 -3.16
C ASP A 31 -1.30 -20.62 -3.64
N ALA A 32 -0.63 -19.84 -2.81
CA ALA A 32 0.66 -19.26 -3.12
C ALA A 32 1.62 -19.31 -1.92
N PRO A 33 2.94 -19.26 -2.18
CA PRO A 33 3.93 -19.13 -1.12
C PRO A 33 3.74 -17.84 -0.31
N PRO A 34 4.21 -17.81 0.96
CA PRO A 34 4.25 -16.58 1.74
C PRO A 34 5.12 -15.51 1.05
N ILE A 35 4.85 -14.24 1.31
CA ILE A 35 5.57 -13.13 0.68
C ILE A 35 7.07 -13.17 0.97
N SER A 36 7.46 -13.70 2.13
CA SER A 36 8.86 -13.97 2.49
C SER A 36 9.56 -14.93 1.49
N ALA A 37 8.83 -15.85 0.89
CA ALA A 37 9.37 -16.74 -0.14
C ALA A 37 9.76 -15.99 -1.42
N TYR A 38 9.30 -14.76 -1.61
CA TYR A 38 9.71 -13.89 -2.71
C TYR A 38 10.89 -12.98 -2.36
N GLY A 39 11.37 -13.06 -1.13
CA GLY A 39 12.55 -12.33 -0.66
C GLY A 39 12.22 -11.03 0.07
N PHE A 40 11.06 -10.92 0.70
CA PHE A 40 10.71 -9.82 1.57
C PHE A 40 10.77 -10.23 3.04
N ASP A 41 11.55 -9.49 3.84
CA ASP A 41 11.72 -9.74 5.28
C ASP A 41 10.51 -9.25 6.08
N GLN A 42 9.90 -8.17 5.63
CA GLN A 42 8.69 -7.59 6.23
C GLN A 42 7.65 -7.28 5.14
N SER A 43 6.39 -7.53 5.45
CA SER A 43 5.29 -7.21 4.54
C SER A 43 4.01 -6.86 5.26
N LEU A 44 3.21 -6.00 4.62
CA LEU A 44 1.82 -5.72 4.99
C LEU A 44 1.05 -5.48 3.70
N THR A 45 0.00 -6.27 3.45
CA THR A 45 -0.75 -6.21 2.19
C THR A 45 -2.22 -5.91 2.41
N ASN A 46 -2.91 -5.42 1.38
CA ASN A 46 -4.36 -5.24 1.41
C ASN A 46 -5.10 -6.11 0.38
N PHE A 47 -4.45 -6.51 -0.68
CA PHE A 47 -5.04 -7.33 -1.73
C PHE A 47 -4.12 -8.51 -2.02
N GLU A 48 -4.66 -9.72 -1.90
CA GLU A 48 -3.93 -10.98 -2.04
C GLU A 48 -2.71 -11.10 -1.09
N GLY A 49 -1.84 -12.07 -1.37
CA GLY A 49 -0.64 -12.35 -0.57
C GLY A 49 -0.93 -13.03 0.75
N MET A 50 0.00 -13.86 1.19
CA MET A 50 -0.06 -14.54 2.48
C MET A 50 0.71 -13.71 3.52
N GLY A 51 0.11 -13.49 4.69
CA GLY A 51 0.74 -12.76 5.80
C GLY A 51 -0.13 -11.63 6.37
N PRO A 52 0.46 -10.70 7.12
CA PRO A 52 -0.27 -9.59 7.74
C PRO A 52 -1.01 -8.72 6.74
N LYS A 53 -2.19 -8.22 7.15
CA LYS A 53 -3.09 -7.46 6.28
C LYS A 53 -3.52 -6.14 6.88
N LEU A 54 -3.60 -5.13 6.00
CA LEU A 54 -4.27 -3.86 6.25
C LEU A 54 -5.46 -3.75 5.29
N LEU A 55 -6.66 -4.06 5.78
CA LEU A 55 -7.86 -4.16 4.95
C LEU A 55 -8.68 -2.87 4.98
N PRO A 56 -9.28 -2.48 3.85
CA PRO A 56 -10.01 -1.22 3.77
C PRO A 56 -11.43 -1.31 4.32
N LEU A 57 -11.74 -0.37 5.19
CA LEU A 57 -13.10 0.02 5.53
C LEU A 57 -13.61 1.00 4.46
N THR A 58 -14.85 0.85 4.10
CA THR A 58 -15.47 1.63 3.02
C THR A 58 -16.53 2.56 3.59
N LEU A 59 -16.57 3.78 3.10
CA LEU A 59 -17.60 4.74 3.41
C LEU A 59 -18.12 5.33 2.09
N LYS A 60 -19.34 4.93 1.73
CA LYS A 60 -20.01 5.44 0.53
C LYS A 60 -20.81 6.70 0.88
N PRO A 61 -21.07 7.57 -0.10
CA PRO A 61 -22.02 8.68 0.08
C PRO A 61 -23.34 8.19 0.67
N GLY A 62 -23.81 8.84 1.75
CA GLY A 62 -25.05 8.46 2.45
C GLY A 62 -24.93 7.27 3.40
N GLN A 63 -23.79 6.62 3.52
CA GLN A 63 -23.59 5.54 4.49
C GLN A 63 -23.33 6.10 5.89
N ASN A 64 -23.85 5.42 6.92
CA ASN A 64 -23.55 5.75 8.32
C ASN A 64 -22.05 5.58 8.61
N PRO A 65 -21.32 6.64 9.03
CA PRO A 65 -19.89 6.56 9.33
C PRO A 65 -19.53 5.59 10.45
N GLU A 66 -20.46 5.33 11.37
CA GLU A 66 -20.26 4.39 12.49
C GLU A 66 -20.34 2.92 12.06
N LYS A 67 -20.88 2.68 10.86
CA LYS A 67 -21.04 1.33 10.29
C LYS A 67 -20.40 1.25 8.90
N PRO A 68 -19.07 1.40 8.81
CA PRO A 68 -18.40 1.31 7.52
C PRO A 68 -18.56 -0.09 6.92
N GLY A 69 -18.61 -0.17 5.62
CA GLY A 69 -18.50 -1.43 4.90
C GLY A 69 -17.10 -2.00 5.00
N ARG A 70 -16.96 -3.28 4.66
CA ARG A 70 -15.69 -4.00 4.60
C ARG A 70 -15.55 -4.65 3.24
N ILE A 71 -14.45 -4.37 2.55
CA ILE A 71 -14.10 -5.13 1.34
C ILE A 71 -12.96 -6.10 1.66
N TRP A 72 -12.95 -7.22 0.96
CA TRP A 72 -12.02 -8.32 1.17
C TRP A 72 -12.04 -8.91 2.58
N ALA A 73 -13.21 -8.89 3.22
CA ALA A 73 -13.39 -9.44 4.56
C ALA A 73 -13.05 -10.94 4.66
N ASP A 74 -13.16 -11.67 3.56
CA ASP A 74 -12.74 -13.07 3.42
C ASP A 74 -11.22 -13.25 3.57
N ALA A 75 -10.42 -12.24 3.28
CA ALA A 75 -8.97 -12.26 3.49
C ALA A 75 -8.56 -12.43 4.97
N THR A 76 -9.47 -12.17 5.90
CA THR A 76 -9.23 -12.39 7.33
C THR A 76 -8.93 -13.84 7.67
N ARG A 77 -9.36 -14.79 6.85
CA ARG A 77 -9.15 -16.23 7.04
C ARG A 77 -7.68 -16.65 6.94
N LEU A 78 -6.89 -15.90 6.19
CA LEU A 78 -5.48 -16.21 5.89
C LEU A 78 -4.52 -15.20 6.51
N GLY A 79 -5.03 -14.16 7.16
CA GLY A 79 -4.23 -13.08 7.73
C GLY A 79 -3.74 -13.43 9.12
N ASN A 80 -2.43 -13.43 9.31
CA ASN A 80 -1.83 -13.35 10.64
C ASN A 80 -1.78 -11.88 11.05
N GLY A 81 -2.79 -11.43 11.80
CA GLY A 81 -2.92 -10.03 12.18
C GLY A 81 -3.57 -9.19 11.08
N VAL A 82 -4.88 -9.02 11.17
CA VAL A 82 -5.66 -8.16 10.28
C VAL A 82 -5.98 -6.86 11.00
N ARG A 83 -5.60 -5.75 10.38
CA ARG A 83 -5.99 -4.40 10.79
C ARG A 83 -6.95 -3.83 9.76
N TRP A 84 -7.86 -2.98 10.20
CA TRP A 84 -8.83 -2.31 9.36
C TRP A 84 -8.58 -0.80 9.37
N MET A 85 -8.59 -0.19 8.19
CA MET A 85 -8.41 1.25 8.02
C MET A 85 -9.37 1.79 6.96
N GLN A 86 -9.79 3.04 7.10
CA GLN A 86 -10.61 3.68 6.06
C GLN A 86 -9.89 3.66 4.72
N ARG A 87 -10.60 3.32 3.65
CA ARG A 87 -10.08 3.26 2.29
C ARG A 87 -9.37 4.54 1.87
N SER A 88 -9.91 5.68 2.29
CA SER A 88 -9.34 7.01 1.99
C SER A 88 -7.99 7.30 2.64
N HIS A 89 -7.54 6.45 3.57
CA HIS A 89 -6.27 6.59 4.30
C HIS A 89 -5.40 5.34 4.18
N ILE A 90 -5.71 4.44 3.25
CA ILE A 90 -5.03 3.14 3.19
C ILE A 90 -3.53 3.28 2.86
N THR A 91 -3.17 4.18 1.97
CA THR A 91 -1.76 4.48 1.65
C THR A 91 -1.02 5.06 2.86
N GLU A 92 -1.67 5.93 3.66
CA GLU A 92 -1.09 6.41 4.92
C GLU A 92 -0.78 5.25 5.88
N GLY A 93 -1.65 4.25 5.94
CA GLY A 93 -1.42 3.05 6.74
C GLY A 93 -0.18 2.28 6.32
N PHE A 94 0.08 2.17 5.02
CA PHE A 94 1.31 1.57 4.51
C PHE A 94 2.54 2.45 4.74
N VAL A 95 2.43 3.76 4.60
CA VAL A 95 3.51 4.70 4.91
C VAL A 95 3.90 4.63 6.40
N ASN A 96 2.91 4.50 7.29
CA ASN A 96 3.13 4.35 8.72
C ASN A 96 3.84 3.03 9.11
N GLU A 97 3.89 2.04 8.25
CA GLU A 97 4.72 0.83 8.41
C GLU A 97 6.07 0.95 7.70
N ALA A 98 6.08 1.63 6.56
CA ALA A 98 7.29 1.80 5.77
C ALA A 98 8.32 2.68 6.48
N ILE A 99 7.92 3.77 7.13
CA ILE A 99 8.84 4.66 7.83
C ILE A 99 9.53 3.96 9.00
N PRO A 100 8.85 3.28 9.94
CA PRO A 100 9.51 2.52 11.00
C PRO A 100 10.44 1.41 10.49
N PHE A 101 10.07 0.74 9.39
CA PHE A 101 10.96 -0.21 8.73
C PHE A 101 12.26 0.48 8.31
N MET A 102 12.18 1.61 7.62
CA MET A 102 13.35 2.37 7.18
C MET A 102 14.18 2.86 8.38
N GLU A 103 13.54 3.40 9.43
CA GLU A 103 14.21 3.88 10.65
C GLU A 103 15.00 2.76 11.34
N LYS A 104 14.41 1.57 11.45
CA LYS A 104 15.08 0.38 12.00
C LYS A 104 16.33 0.04 11.20
N GLU A 105 16.24 -0.01 9.89
CA GLU A 105 17.36 -0.40 9.03
C GLU A 105 18.46 0.69 9.00
N ILE A 106 18.07 1.97 9.05
CA ILE A 106 19.02 3.08 9.22
C ILE A 106 19.77 3.01 10.56
N ALA A 107 19.08 2.68 11.63
CA ALA A 107 19.69 2.52 12.97
C ALA A 107 20.67 1.34 12.97
N GLY A 108 20.35 0.25 12.27
CA GLY A 108 21.20 -0.91 12.07
C GLY A 108 22.34 -0.71 11.05
N ASN A 109 22.41 0.47 10.41
CA ASN A 109 23.31 0.75 9.27
C ASN A 109 23.19 -0.27 8.14
N GLN A 110 21.95 -0.78 7.92
CA GLN A 110 21.61 -1.78 6.93
C GLN A 110 21.07 -1.10 5.66
N PRO A 111 21.56 -1.38 4.46
CA PRO A 111 20.91 -0.94 3.24
C PRO A 111 19.55 -1.64 3.10
N PHE A 112 18.58 -0.97 2.49
CA PHE A 112 17.24 -1.53 2.35
C PHE A 112 16.66 -1.33 0.95
N TYR A 113 15.72 -2.20 0.61
CA TYR A 113 14.86 -2.14 -0.55
C TYR A 113 13.41 -2.16 -0.10
N LEU A 114 12.62 -1.21 -0.56
CA LEU A 114 11.23 -1.05 -0.15
C LEU A 114 10.32 -0.91 -1.37
N ASN A 115 9.30 -1.76 -1.45
CA ASN A 115 8.16 -1.59 -2.32
C ASN A 115 7.01 -0.94 -1.53
N LEU A 116 6.54 0.22 -1.99
CA LEU A 116 5.28 0.80 -1.55
C LEU A 116 4.33 0.83 -2.75
N TRP A 117 3.32 -0.06 -2.75
CA TRP A 117 2.39 -0.25 -3.86
C TRP A 117 0.96 0.12 -3.47
N PRO A 118 0.60 1.43 -3.54
CA PRO A 118 -0.76 1.87 -3.25
C PRO A 118 -1.75 1.31 -4.27
N ASP A 119 -2.99 1.10 -3.83
CA ASP A 119 -4.08 0.66 -4.70
C ASP A 119 -5.26 1.64 -4.73
N ASP A 120 -5.06 2.86 -4.24
CA ASP A 120 -6.11 3.86 -4.02
C ASP A 120 -6.84 4.22 -5.31
N VAL A 121 -6.13 4.30 -6.43
CA VAL A 121 -6.66 4.66 -7.74
C VAL A 121 -7.36 3.51 -8.48
N HIS A 122 -7.49 2.35 -7.84
CA HIS A 122 -8.38 1.27 -8.29
C HIS A 122 -9.79 1.48 -7.71
N SER A 123 -10.82 1.18 -8.49
CA SER A 123 -12.21 1.27 -7.98
C SER A 123 -12.44 0.32 -6.78
N PRO A 124 -13.34 0.66 -5.87
CA PRO A 124 -14.19 1.86 -5.84
C PRO A 124 -13.44 3.10 -5.33
N PHE A 125 -13.76 4.27 -5.93
CA PHE A 125 -13.15 5.55 -5.58
C PHE A 125 -13.84 6.16 -4.37
N TRP A 126 -13.27 6.03 -3.20
CA TRP A 126 -13.80 6.55 -1.94
C TRP A 126 -12.77 7.46 -1.26
N PRO A 127 -12.65 8.71 -1.72
CA PRO A 127 -11.80 9.69 -1.06
C PRO A 127 -12.38 10.11 0.29
N PRO A 128 -11.63 10.89 1.08
CA PRO A 128 -12.18 11.53 2.27
C PRO A 128 -13.48 12.28 1.95
N THR A 129 -14.46 12.19 2.85
CA THR A 129 -15.83 12.70 2.62
C THR A 129 -15.87 14.17 2.23
N VAL A 130 -14.98 14.97 2.80
CA VAL A 130 -14.82 16.41 2.50
C VAL A 130 -14.37 16.70 1.05
N LYS A 131 -13.93 15.67 0.33
CA LYS A 131 -13.43 15.77 -1.05
C LYS A 131 -14.39 15.18 -2.09
N TRP A 132 -15.58 14.74 -1.71
CA TRP A 132 -16.52 14.10 -2.66
C TRP A 132 -16.97 15.01 -3.79
N GLY A 133 -17.09 16.32 -3.54
CA GLY A 133 -17.54 17.30 -4.53
C GLY A 133 -18.94 16.99 -5.04
N ASP A 134 -19.11 16.97 -6.36
CA ASP A 134 -20.37 16.63 -7.05
C ASP A 134 -20.65 15.12 -7.10
N GLY A 135 -19.76 14.29 -6.59
CA GLY A 135 -19.87 12.82 -6.58
C GLY A 135 -19.66 12.16 -7.95
N SER A 136 -19.30 12.92 -8.99
CA SER A 136 -18.99 12.33 -10.31
C SER A 136 -17.77 11.40 -10.21
N LYS A 137 -17.73 10.35 -11.04
CA LYS A 137 -16.64 9.38 -11.04
C LYS A 137 -15.28 10.04 -11.24
N ARG A 138 -15.19 11.00 -12.16
CA ARG A 138 -13.97 11.76 -12.40
C ARG A 138 -13.55 12.56 -11.16
N ARG A 139 -14.49 13.23 -10.48
CA ARG A 139 -14.20 14.01 -9.28
C ARG A 139 -13.72 13.10 -8.17
N LEU A 140 -14.39 11.98 -7.92
CA LEU A 140 -14.00 11.00 -6.91
C LEU A 140 -12.61 10.43 -7.20
N TYR A 141 -12.31 10.06 -8.45
CA TYR A 141 -11.00 9.56 -8.85
C TYR A 141 -9.89 10.59 -8.58
N LEU A 142 -10.06 11.84 -9.03
CA LEU A 142 -9.07 12.89 -8.80
C LEU A 142 -8.87 13.18 -7.31
N SER A 143 -9.93 13.12 -6.51
CA SER A 143 -9.85 13.30 -5.07
C SER A 143 -9.14 12.15 -4.35
N VAL A 144 -9.30 10.92 -4.84
CA VAL A 144 -8.52 9.75 -4.36
C VAL A 144 -7.03 9.94 -4.69
N LEU A 145 -6.72 10.34 -5.93
CA LEU A 145 -5.35 10.58 -6.37
C LEU A 145 -4.67 11.67 -5.53
N GLU A 146 -5.38 12.79 -5.29
CA GLU A 146 -4.90 13.87 -4.44
C GLU A 146 -4.66 13.41 -2.99
N ALA A 147 -5.57 12.61 -2.42
CA ALA A 147 -5.41 12.08 -1.08
C ALA A 147 -4.21 11.12 -0.97
N MET A 148 -4.03 10.25 -1.97
CA MET A 148 -2.89 9.35 -2.06
C MET A 148 -1.57 10.12 -2.16
N ASP A 149 -1.51 11.14 -3.02
CA ASP A 149 -0.32 11.99 -3.19
C ASP A 149 0.09 12.67 -1.87
N GLN A 150 -0.89 13.23 -1.14
CA GLN A 150 -0.66 13.82 0.18
C GLN A 150 -0.09 12.81 1.18
N GLN A 151 -0.58 11.57 1.16
CA GLN A 151 -0.12 10.50 2.04
C GLN A 151 1.29 10.03 1.66
N LEU A 152 1.58 9.88 0.38
CA LEU A 152 2.93 9.59 -0.12
C LEU A 152 3.91 10.73 0.18
N GLY A 153 3.43 11.97 0.19
CA GLY A 153 4.22 13.15 0.55
C GLY A 153 4.91 13.02 1.91
N LYS A 154 4.32 12.30 2.87
CA LYS A 154 4.94 12.01 4.19
C LYS A 154 6.21 11.16 4.03
N LEU A 155 6.15 10.10 3.22
CA LEU A 155 7.30 9.25 2.95
C LEU A 155 8.41 10.01 2.21
N PHE A 156 8.06 10.76 1.19
CA PHE A 156 9.03 11.58 0.45
C PHE A 156 9.66 12.66 1.32
N ALA A 157 8.88 13.28 2.21
CA ALA A 157 9.40 14.26 3.16
C ALA A 157 10.38 13.60 4.15
N PHE A 158 10.08 12.41 4.64
CA PHE A 158 10.97 11.63 5.50
C PHE A 158 12.31 11.37 4.79
N VAL A 159 12.27 10.82 3.57
CA VAL A 159 13.51 10.52 2.79
C VAL A 159 14.33 11.79 2.56
N ARG A 160 13.69 12.89 2.13
CA ARG A 160 14.41 14.13 1.80
C ARG A 160 15.04 14.81 3.02
N LYS A 161 14.41 14.69 4.20
CA LYS A 161 14.87 15.35 5.42
C LYS A 161 15.86 14.51 6.21
N HIS A 162 15.90 13.19 6.01
CA HIS A 162 16.76 12.30 6.78
C HIS A 162 18.20 12.37 6.26
N PRO A 163 19.21 12.71 7.12
CA PRO A 163 20.59 12.94 6.67
C PRO A 163 21.23 11.74 5.95
N LYS A 164 20.92 10.51 6.37
CA LYS A 164 21.47 9.29 5.74
C LYS A 164 20.75 8.88 4.45
N LEU A 165 19.58 9.43 4.16
CA LEU A 165 18.77 9.09 2.99
C LEU A 165 18.85 10.16 1.90
N SER A 166 18.88 11.43 2.29
CA SER A 166 18.97 12.55 1.36
C SER A 166 20.26 12.43 0.54
N GLY A 167 20.13 12.23 -0.76
CA GLY A 167 21.27 12.01 -1.66
C GLY A 167 21.81 10.57 -1.71
N ASN A 168 21.27 9.64 -0.94
CA ASN A 168 21.66 8.22 -0.94
C ASN A 168 20.46 7.27 -1.11
N THR A 169 19.40 7.74 -1.76
CA THR A 169 18.19 6.94 -2.00
C THR A 169 17.76 7.08 -3.45
N LEU A 170 17.64 5.96 -4.14
CA LEU A 170 16.98 5.90 -5.44
C LEU A 170 15.48 5.72 -5.24
N ILE A 171 14.67 6.65 -5.71
CA ILE A 171 13.21 6.55 -5.73
C ILE A 171 12.78 6.30 -7.18
N MET A 172 12.07 5.20 -7.40
CA MET A 172 11.46 4.88 -8.69
C MET A 172 9.95 4.94 -8.56
N VAL A 173 9.29 5.67 -9.45
CA VAL A 173 7.83 5.78 -9.51
C VAL A 173 7.37 5.31 -10.86
N CYS A 174 6.45 4.35 -10.87
CA CYS A 174 5.81 3.86 -12.09
C CYS A 174 4.36 3.46 -11.79
N SER A 175 3.54 3.45 -12.82
CA SER A 175 2.21 2.83 -12.77
C SER A 175 2.33 1.38 -13.25
N ASP A 176 1.52 0.48 -12.68
CA ASP A 176 1.42 -0.92 -13.11
C ASP A 176 0.68 -1.03 -14.45
N ASN A 177 -0.28 -0.12 -14.69
CA ASN A 177 -1.08 -0.01 -15.92
C ASN A 177 -1.69 1.39 -16.05
N GLY A 178 -2.45 1.61 -17.12
CA GLY A 178 -3.19 2.87 -17.33
C GLY A 178 -4.36 3.04 -16.37
N PRO A 179 -5.02 4.20 -16.40
CA PRO A 179 -6.17 4.50 -15.56
C PRO A 179 -7.32 3.54 -15.85
N GLU A 180 -8.09 3.20 -14.81
CA GLU A 180 -9.27 2.37 -14.94
C GLU A 180 -10.34 3.07 -15.80
N LYS A 181 -11.01 2.33 -16.71
CA LYS A 181 -12.09 2.86 -17.55
C LYS A 181 -13.19 3.59 -16.77
N GLY A 182 -13.43 3.18 -15.52
CA GLY A 182 -14.39 3.81 -14.62
C GLY A 182 -13.96 5.19 -14.09
N ALA A 183 -12.71 5.59 -14.28
CA ALA A 183 -12.18 6.84 -13.75
C ALA A 183 -12.69 8.09 -14.49
N GLY A 184 -13.21 7.94 -15.72
CA GLY A 184 -13.71 9.06 -16.53
C GLY A 184 -12.60 10.04 -16.93
N VAL A 185 -11.37 9.56 -17.08
CA VAL A 185 -10.16 10.34 -17.44
C VAL A 185 -9.56 9.90 -18.78
N ALA A 186 -10.27 9.07 -19.52
CA ALA A 186 -9.89 8.67 -20.86
C ALA A 186 -10.34 9.71 -21.89
#